data_ccaf0ad45c6827e9e6105c76216eff78
#
_entry.id   ccaf0ad45c6827e9e6105c76216eff78
#
_cell.length_a   1.000
_cell.length_b   1.000
_cell.length_c   1.000
_cell.angle_alpha   90.00
_cell.angle_beta   90.00
_cell.angle_gamma   90.00
#
_symmetry.space_group_name_H-M   'P 1'
#
loop_
_entity.id
_entity.type
_entity.pdbx_description
1 polymer ?
#
loop_
_entity_poly.entity_id
_entity_poly.type
_entity_poly.pdbx_seq_one_letter_code
_entity_poly.pdbx_strand_id
1 'polypeptide(L)'
;SGMFMSTLRRLNNRLSTMRLTSVHEASGTRSAESGNCTRPTMDVVVLAGGFGTRLRPLTEGRVKPLLRILDKTLLERVVEVVPEEMVDRVVVAAGYGIEEMRNWAENTDLPYEIVLSVEEEALGTGGAIALAREHLTGKGPVLVLNGDLVSSVDVVALTQHHEKTQAKAT
;
A
#
# COMPACT_ATOMS: atom_id res chain seq x y z
N SER A 1 -28.65 0.76 -2.48
CA SER A 1 -28.23 2.14 -2.76
C SER A 1 -26.73 2.33 -2.72
N GLY A 2 -26.00 1.53 -1.95
CA GLY A 2 -24.51 1.64 -1.80
C GLY A 2 -23.71 1.11 -2.99
N MET A 3 -24.21 0.12 -3.69
CA MET A 3 -23.50 -0.57 -4.79
C MET A 3 -23.36 0.30 -6.06
N PHE A 4 -24.30 1.22 -6.28
CA PHE A 4 -24.27 2.13 -7.45
C PHE A 4 -23.23 3.26 -7.29
N MET A 5 -22.99 3.74 -6.09
CA MET A 5 -22.02 4.80 -5.80
C MET A 5 -20.57 4.32 -5.89
N SER A 6 -20.28 3.05 -5.55
CA SER A 6 -18.93 2.49 -5.66
C SER A 6 -18.48 2.31 -7.12
N THR A 7 -19.42 1.99 -8.01
CA THR A 7 -19.17 1.84 -9.46
C THR A 7 -18.90 3.19 -10.13
N LEU A 8 -19.61 4.24 -9.73
CA LEU A 8 -19.39 5.60 -10.25
C LEU A 8 -18.03 6.19 -9.80
N ARG A 9 -17.57 5.89 -8.57
CA ARG A 9 -16.24 6.33 -8.11
C ARG A 9 -15.10 5.67 -8.90
N ARG A 10 -15.22 4.38 -9.24
CA ARG A 10 -14.23 3.66 -10.08
C ARG A 10 -14.17 4.19 -11.52
N LEU A 11 -15.27 4.70 -12.05
CA LEU A 11 -15.31 5.32 -13.38
C LEU A 11 -14.71 6.74 -13.38
N ASN A 12 -14.87 7.50 -12.31
CA ASN A 12 -14.35 8.85 -12.24
C ASN A 12 -12.81 8.88 -12.11
N ASN A 13 -12.21 7.89 -11.43
CA ASN A 13 -10.76 7.75 -11.34
C ASN A 13 -10.10 7.34 -12.68
N ARG A 14 -10.84 6.73 -13.61
CA ARG A 14 -10.33 6.41 -14.96
C ARG A 14 -10.38 7.59 -15.93
N LEU A 15 -11.16 8.63 -15.65
CA LEU A 15 -11.33 9.79 -16.54
C LEU A 15 -10.39 10.96 -16.23
N SER A 16 -9.76 11.00 -15.05
CA SER A 16 -8.81 12.05 -14.69
C SER A 16 -7.41 11.89 -15.30
N THR A 17 -7.17 10.82 -16.07
CA THR A 17 -5.88 10.57 -16.75
C THR A 17 -5.86 11.05 -18.21
N MET A 18 -6.92 11.70 -18.71
CA MET A 18 -6.90 12.34 -20.03
C MET A 18 -6.39 13.77 -19.92
N ARG A 19 -5.08 13.95 -20.08
CA ARG A 19 -4.46 15.26 -20.30
C ARG A 19 -4.86 15.79 -21.67
N LEU A 20 -5.48 16.97 -21.67
CA LEU A 20 -5.64 17.84 -22.85
C LEU A 20 -4.25 18.29 -23.32
N THR A 21 -3.84 17.84 -24.48
CA THR A 21 -2.68 18.39 -25.19
C THR A 21 -3.07 19.69 -25.86
N SER A 22 -2.57 20.83 -25.38
CA SER A 22 -2.54 22.07 -26.13
C SER A 22 -1.23 22.17 -26.91
N VAL A 23 -1.38 22.30 -28.23
CA VAL A 23 -0.29 22.50 -29.18
C VAL A 23 0.27 23.91 -29.00
N HIS A 24 1.58 24.05 -28.83
CA HIS A 24 2.33 25.25 -29.19
C HIS A 24 3.68 24.85 -29.77
N GLU A 25 3.86 25.15 -31.06
CA GLU A 25 5.12 25.06 -31.78
C GLU A 25 6.09 26.14 -31.29
N ALA A 26 7.33 25.77 -31.05
CA ALA A 26 8.50 26.59 -31.37
C ALA A 26 9.80 25.76 -31.30
N SER A 27 10.51 25.82 -32.38
CA SER A 27 11.79 25.27 -32.74
C SER A 27 12.92 25.35 -31.68
N GLY A 28 13.74 24.31 -31.60
CA GLY A 28 15.01 24.38 -30.88
C GLY A 28 15.58 23.00 -30.60
N THR A 29 16.44 22.53 -31.50
CA THR A 29 17.27 21.33 -31.39
C THR A 29 18.06 21.27 -30.08
N ARG A 30 17.77 20.26 -29.26
CA ARG A 30 18.74 19.55 -28.41
C ARG A 30 18.16 18.18 -28.07
N SER A 31 18.78 17.16 -28.60
CA SER A 31 18.59 15.78 -28.21
C SER A 31 18.95 15.61 -26.73
N ALA A 32 17.93 15.65 -25.86
CA ALA A 32 18.00 15.11 -24.52
C ALA A 32 17.29 13.77 -24.62
N GLU A 33 18.06 12.70 -24.57
CA GLU A 33 17.54 11.37 -24.24
C GLU A 33 16.85 11.49 -22.88
N SER A 34 15.55 11.68 -22.89
CA SER A 34 14.71 11.48 -21.70
C SER A 34 14.71 9.99 -21.43
N GLY A 35 15.73 9.51 -20.73
CA GLY A 35 15.67 8.22 -20.07
C GLY A 35 14.44 8.26 -19.21
N ASN A 36 13.40 7.54 -19.63
CA ASN A 36 12.19 7.30 -18.86
C ASN A 36 12.63 6.47 -17.65
N CYS A 37 13.10 7.15 -16.59
CA CYS A 37 13.39 6.54 -15.32
C CYS A 37 12.04 6.17 -14.68
N THR A 38 11.45 5.08 -15.19
CA THR A 38 10.32 4.46 -14.51
C THR A 38 10.84 4.02 -13.14
N ARG A 39 10.38 4.70 -12.09
CA ARG A 39 10.67 4.25 -10.73
C ARG A 39 10.20 2.81 -10.62
N PRO A 40 10.98 1.93 -10.00
CA PRO A 40 10.54 0.56 -9.78
C PRO A 40 9.27 0.58 -8.94
N THR A 41 8.27 -0.13 -9.39
CA THR A 41 7.08 -0.39 -8.59
C THR A 41 7.30 -1.60 -7.68
N MET A 42 6.57 -1.67 -6.58
CA MET A 42 6.71 -2.69 -5.56
C MET A 42 5.38 -3.13 -4.98
N ASP A 43 5.35 -4.35 -4.47
CA ASP A 43 4.27 -4.80 -3.60
C ASP A 43 4.59 -4.37 -2.16
N VAL A 44 3.56 -3.95 -1.42
CA VAL A 44 3.68 -3.56 -0.01
C VAL A 44 2.94 -4.57 0.85
N VAL A 45 3.65 -5.25 1.74
CA VAL A 45 3.06 -6.16 2.74
C VAL A 45 2.97 -5.44 4.07
N VAL A 46 1.76 -5.32 4.62
CA VAL A 46 1.53 -4.71 5.93
C VAL A 46 1.16 -5.80 6.94
N LEU A 47 1.99 -5.96 7.96
CA LEU A 47 1.79 -6.92 9.03
C LEU A 47 0.80 -6.38 10.06
N ALA A 48 -0.43 -6.89 10.05
CA ALA A 48 -1.55 -6.41 10.84
C ALA A 48 -2.17 -7.49 11.76
N GLY A 49 -1.53 -8.64 11.92
CA GLY A 49 -2.05 -9.80 12.68
C GLY A 49 -2.05 -9.66 14.20
N GLY A 50 -1.53 -8.58 14.77
CA GLY A 50 -1.39 -8.41 16.22
C GLY A 50 -2.70 -8.08 16.94
N PHE A 51 -2.99 -8.78 18.06
CA PHE A 51 -4.19 -8.59 18.89
C PHE A 51 -4.26 -7.24 19.65
N GLY A 52 -3.22 -6.41 19.61
CA GLY A 52 -3.21 -5.08 20.24
C GLY A 52 -3.45 -5.04 21.75
N THR A 53 -3.20 -6.13 22.47
CA THR A 53 -3.51 -6.28 23.91
C THR A 53 -2.87 -5.24 24.81
N ARG A 54 -1.72 -4.68 24.43
CA ARG A 54 -0.99 -3.65 25.18
C ARG A 54 -1.66 -2.26 25.13
N LEU A 55 -2.55 -2.03 24.17
CA LEU A 55 -3.26 -0.75 24.01
C LEU A 55 -4.67 -0.75 24.61
N ARG A 56 -5.03 -1.75 25.40
CA ARG A 56 -6.29 -1.75 26.14
C ARG A 56 -6.34 -0.56 27.11
N PRO A 57 -7.49 0.14 27.23
CA PRO A 57 -8.82 -0.21 26.70
C PRO A 57 -9.10 0.27 25.26
N LEU A 58 -8.19 0.98 24.59
CA LEU A 58 -8.42 1.56 23.25
C LEU A 58 -8.72 0.53 22.16
N THR A 59 -8.24 -0.70 22.35
CA THR A 59 -8.41 -1.83 21.43
C THR A 59 -9.49 -2.81 21.86
N GLU A 60 -10.30 -2.48 22.87
CA GLU A 60 -11.43 -3.33 23.24
C GLU A 60 -12.50 -3.30 22.16
N GLY A 61 -12.72 -4.45 21.51
CA GLY A 61 -13.68 -4.60 20.41
C GLY A 61 -13.31 -3.87 19.13
N ARG A 62 -12.03 -3.48 18.95
CA ARG A 62 -11.55 -2.82 17.74
C ARG A 62 -10.26 -3.44 17.23
N VAL A 63 -10.12 -3.51 15.93
CA VAL A 63 -8.90 -3.96 15.26
C VAL A 63 -7.86 -2.83 15.31
N LYS A 64 -6.71 -3.09 15.95
CA LYS A 64 -5.67 -2.06 16.20
C LYS A 64 -5.27 -1.26 14.96
N PRO A 65 -4.98 -1.86 13.80
CA PRO A 65 -4.64 -1.12 12.59
C PRO A 65 -5.74 -0.20 12.07
N LEU A 66 -7.00 -0.44 12.46
CA LEU A 66 -8.15 0.38 12.07
C LEU A 66 -8.49 1.48 13.07
N LEU A 67 -7.71 1.63 14.14
CA LEU A 67 -7.86 2.78 15.03
C LEU A 67 -7.61 4.08 14.28
N ARG A 68 -8.53 5.03 14.40
CA ARG A 68 -8.39 6.33 13.75
C ARG A 68 -7.42 7.22 14.51
N ILE A 69 -6.48 7.79 13.77
CA ILE A 69 -5.58 8.83 14.24
C ILE A 69 -5.92 10.09 13.43
N LEU A 70 -6.69 10.99 14.05
CA LEU A 70 -7.31 12.14 13.40
C LEU A 70 -8.31 11.69 12.31
N ASP A 71 -8.02 11.99 11.06
CA ASP A 71 -8.87 11.76 9.88
C ASP A 71 -8.68 10.39 9.22
N LYS A 72 -7.57 9.68 9.54
CA LYS A 72 -7.17 8.42 8.89
C LYS A 72 -7.00 7.28 9.88
N THR A 73 -7.12 6.05 9.43
CA THR A 73 -6.76 4.88 10.22
C THR A 73 -5.23 4.78 10.36
N LEU A 74 -4.77 4.04 11.37
CA LEU A 74 -3.35 3.77 11.55
C LEU A 74 -2.76 3.06 10.32
N LEU A 75 -3.51 2.14 9.73
CA LEU A 75 -3.12 1.39 8.54
C LEU A 75 -2.90 2.32 7.32
N GLU A 76 -3.82 3.27 7.08
CA GLU A 76 -3.66 4.30 6.05
C GLU A 76 -2.41 5.14 6.30
N ARG A 77 -2.16 5.54 7.56
CA ARG A 77 -0.94 6.29 7.93
C ARG A 77 0.34 5.50 7.67
N VAL A 78 0.32 4.19 7.88
CA VAL A 78 1.48 3.32 7.64
C VAL A 78 1.79 3.22 6.14
N VAL A 79 0.76 3.07 5.30
CA VAL A 79 0.95 2.94 3.85
C VAL A 79 1.34 4.26 3.17
N GLU A 80 0.91 5.40 3.71
CA GLU A 80 1.23 6.74 3.17
C GLU A 80 2.72 7.07 3.11
N VAL A 81 3.58 6.33 3.80
CA VAL A 81 5.05 6.51 3.69
C VAL A 81 5.56 6.13 2.30
N VAL A 82 4.82 5.32 1.56
CA VAL A 82 5.19 4.86 0.22
C VAL A 82 4.59 5.80 -0.83
N PRO A 83 5.40 6.39 -1.74
CA PRO A 83 4.87 7.19 -2.84
C PRO A 83 3.90 6.37 -3.70
N GLU A 84 2.75 6.96 -4.03
CA GLU A 84 1.66 6.29 -4.74
C GLU A 84 2.12 5.63 -6.04
N GLU A 85 2.95 6.32 -6.79
CA GLU A 85 3.48 5.84 -8.07
C GLU A 85 4.43 4.64 -7.96
N MET A 86 4.84 4.27 -6.75
CA MET A 86 5.71 3.11 -6.48
C MET A 86 4.95 1.87 -6.03
N VAL A 87 3.65 1.98 -5.78
CA VAL A 87 2.85 0.87 -5.25
C VAL A 87 2.12 0.13 -6.36
N ASP A 88 2.41 -1.16 -6.54
CA ASP A 88 1.63 -2.05 -7.41
C ASP A 88 0.40 -2.59 -6.67
N ARG A 89 0.58 -3.05 -5.45
CA ARG A 89 -0.46 -3.66 -4.61
C ARG A 89 -0.11 -3.56 -3.13
N VAL A 90 -1.12 -3.44 -2.30
CA VAL A 90 -0.99 -3.54 -0.83
C VAL A 90 -1.60 -4.85 -0.36
N VAL A 91 -0.80 -5.71 0.27
CA VAL A 91 -1.24 -6.95 0.88
C VAL A 91 -1.24 -6.78 2.39
N VAL A 92 -2.40 -6.90 3.03
CA VAL A 92 -2.53 -6.76 4.48
C VAL A 92 -2.63 -8.15 5.10
N ALA A 93 -1.59 -8.55 5.83
CA ALA A 93 -1.56 -9.81 6.57
C ALA A 93 -2.31 -9.63 7.90
N ALA A 94 -3.47 -10.25 8.03
CA ALA A 94 -4.37 -10.10 9.16
C ALA A 94 -4.82 -11.46 9.72
N GLY A 95 -4.81 -11.60 11.06
CA GLY A 95 -5.26 -12.81 11.76
C GLY A 95 -6.41 -12.56 12.73
N TYR A 96 -6.83 -11.29 12.91
CA TYR A 96 -7.90 -10.91 13.83
C TYR A 96 -8.77 -9.81 13.23
N GLY A 97 -10.09 -9.84 13.53
CA GLY A 97 -11.03 -8.82 13.08
C GLY A 97 -11.18 -8.75 11.55
N ILE A 98 -11.16 -9.92 10.90
CA ILE A 98 -11.12 -10.04 9.44
C ILE A 98 -12.31 -9.34 8.77
N GLU A 99 -13.51 -9.42 9.34
CA GLU A 99 -14.69 -8.77 8.78
C GLU A 99 -14.58 -7.23 8.81
N GLU A 100 -14.02 -6.67 9.88
CA GLU A 100 -13.76 -5.23 9.97
C GLU A 100 -12.67 -4.80 8.97
N MET A 101 -11.62 -5.61 8.83
CA MET A 101 -10.55 -5.37 7.86
C MET A 101 -11.08 -5.46 6.42
N ARG A 102 -11.96 -6.41 6.13
CA ARG A 102 -12.60 -6.57 4.83
C ARG A 102 -13.47 -5.37 4.49
N ASN A 103 -14.33 -4.97 5.43
CA ASN A 103 -15.15 -3.78 5.27
C ASN A 103 -14.31 -2.50 5.08
N TRP A 104 -13.20 -2.37 5.81
CA TRP A 104 -12.26 -1.26 5.62
C TRP A 104 -11.63 -1.30 4.22
N ALA A 105 -11.12 -2.44 3.76
CA ALA A 105 -10.48 -2.59 2.45
C ALA A 105 -11.42 -2.25 1.28
N GLU A 106 -12.71 -2.55 1.43
CA GLU A 106 -13.74 -2.23 0.43
C GLU A 106 -14.14 -0.75 0.40
N ASN A 107 -13.96 -0.02 1.51
CA ASN A 107 -14.46 1.34 1.69
C ASN A 107 -13.36 2.40 1.87
N THR A 108 -12.08 2.01 1.91
CA THR A 108 -10.97 2.97 2.01
C THR A 108 -10.82 3.80 0.73
N ASP A 109 -10.37 5.03 0.89
CA ASP A 109 -10.08 5.94 -0.24
C ASP A 109 -8.63 5.79 -0.75
N LEU A 110 -7.87 4.80 -0.28
CA LEU A 110 -6.52 4.55 -0.77
C LEU A 110 -6.56 4.19 -2.27
N PRO A 111 -5.63 4.72 -3.08
CA PRO A 111 -5.65 4.57 -4.54
C PRO A 111 -5.15 3.20 -5.01
N TYR A 112 -4.80 2.31 -4.10
CA TYR A 112 -4.18 1.02 -4.38
C TYR A 112 -5.19 -0.13 -4.38
N GLU A 113 -4.85 -1.22 -5.07
CA GLU A 113 -5.49 -2.51 -4.87
C GLU A 113 -5.07 -3.07 -3.51
N ILE A 114 -6.06 -3.34 -2.64
CA ILE A 114 -5.83 -3.90 -1.31
C ILE A 114 -6.31 -5.34 -1.29
N VAL A 115 -5.43 -6.25 -0.90
CA VAL A 115 -5.72 -7.67 -0.75
C VAL A 115 -5.47 -8.09 0.68
N LEU A 116 -6.39 -8.85 1.28
CA LEU A 116 -6.20 -9.42 2.61
C LEU A 116 -5.58 -10.81 2.50
N SER A 117 -4.45 -10.99 3.17
CA SER A 117 -3.85 -12.30 3.45
C SER A 117 -4.29 -12.73 4.84
N VAL A 118 -5.20 -13.70 4.92
CA VAL A 118 -5.83 -14.09 6.17
C VAL A 118 -5.08 -15.25 6.82
N GLU A 119 -4.61 -15.05 8.05
CA GLU A 119 -3.99 -16.08 8.88
C GLU A 119 -5.09 -16.78 9.71
N GLU A 120 -5.28 -18.08 9.51
CA GLU A 120 -6.18 -18.89 10.34
C GLU A 120 -5.60 -19.14 11.73
N GLU A 121 -4.29 -19.24 11.84
CA GLU A 121 -3.51 -19.38 13.07
C GLU A 121 -2.36 -18.38 13.07
N ALA A 122 -1.86 -18.03 14.25
CA ALA A 122 -0.75 -17.09 14.39
C ALA A 122 0.55 -17.68 13.83
N LEU A 123 0.94 -17.29 12.64
CA LEU A 123 2.12 -17.77 11.93
C LEU A 123 3.42 -17.01 12.31
N GLY A 124 3.29 -15.94 13.08
CA GLY A 124 4.39 -15.01 13.38
C GLY A 124 4.83 -14.23 12.13
N THR A 125 5.78 -13.32 12.31
CA THR A 125 6.20 -12.38 11.25
C THR A 125 6.62 -13.08 9.94
N GLY A 126 7.47 -14.11 10.06
CA GLY A 126 7.97 -14.85 8.89
C GLY A 126 6.87 -15.64 8.17
N GLY A 127 5.96 -16.26 8.93
CA GLY A 127 4.85 -17.02 8.39
C GLY A 127 3.83 -16.11 7.69
N ALA A 128 3.52 -14.97 8.28
CA ALA A 128 2.63 -13.96 7.69
C ALA A 128 3.17 -13.46 6.33
N ILE A 129 4.48 -13.17 6.25
CA ILE A 129 5.13 -12.77 4.99
C ILE A 129 5.08 -13.92 3.96
N ALA A 130 5.35 -15.16 4.41
CA ALA A 130 5.33 -16.32 3.53
C ALA A 130 3.93 -16.57 2.95
N LEU A 131 2.87 -16.42 3.76
CA LEU A 131 1.48 -16.54 3.33
C LEU A 131 1.11 -15.39 2.36
N ALA A 132 1.49 -14.16 2.67
CA ALA A 132 1.22 -12.99 1.83
C ALA A 132 1.82 -13.12 0.42
N ARG A 133 2.85 -13.95 0.25
CA ARG A 133 3.52 -14.19 -1.04
C ARG A 133 2.56 -14.64 -2.14
N GLU A 134 1.50 -15.37 -1.82
CA GLU A 134 0.51 -15.86 -2.80
C GLU A 134 -0.30 -14.72 -3.44
N HIS A 135 -0.30 -13.56 -2.81
CA HIS A 135 -1.03 -12.39 -3.25
C HIS A 135 -0.16 -11.33 -3.94
N LEU A 136 1.17 -11.55 -4.00
CA LEU A 136 2.10 -10.59 -4.61
C LEU A 136 1.99 -10.61 -6.15
N THR A 137 2.23 -9.46 -6.77
CA THR A 137 2.28 -9.34 -8.24
C THR A 137 3.54 -9.96 -8.83
N GLY A 138 4.63 -10.01 -8.04
CA GLY A 138 5.93 -10.52 -8.45
C GLY A 138 6.68 -9.65 -9.46
N LYS A 139 6.27 -8.38 -9.64
CA LYS A 139 6.87 -7.48 -10.63
C LYS A 139 8.11 -6.74 -10.14
N GLY A 140 8.30 -6.65 -8.83
CA GLY A 140 9.37 -5.86 -8.24
C GLY A 140 9.75 -6.32 -6.84
N PRO A 141 10.50 -5.50 -6.08
CA PRO A 141 10.80 -5.77 -4.68
C PRO A 141 9.54 -5.75 -3.83
N VAL A 142 9.64 -6.31 -2.64
CA VAL A 142 8.55 -6.31 -1.65
C VAL A 142 8.96 -5.46 -0.46
N LEU A 143 8.17 -4.43 -0.15
CA LEU A 143 8.34 -3.63 1.06
C LEU A 143 7.47 -4.22 2.17
N VAL A 144 8.07 -4.55 3.30
CA VAL A 144 7.35 -5.06 4.47
C VAL A 144 7.25 -3.97 5.53
N LEU A 145 6.04 -3.64 5.95
CA LEU A 145 5.74 -2.64 6.96
C LEU A 145 5.03 -3.27 8.16
N ASN A 146 5.34 -2.80 9.37
CA ASN A 146 4.54 -3.12 10.55
C ASN A 146 3.29 -2.23 10.57
N GLY A 147 2.11 -2.82 10.62
CA GLY A 147 0.82 -2.12 10.59
C GLY A 147 0.51 -1.25 11.82
N ASP A 148 1.43 -1.15 12.75
CA ASP A 148 1.33 -0.36 13.98
C ASP A 148 2.46 0.67 14.16
N LEU A 149 3.31 0.84 13.16
CA LEU A 149 4.45 1.73 13.19
C LEU A 149 4.40 2.76 12.06
N VAL A 150 4.07 3.99 12.39
CA VAL A 150 4.21 5.12 11.46
C VAL A 150 5.67 5.55 11.44
N SER A 151 6.27 5.61 10.27
CA SER A 151 7.67 5.98 10.10
C SER A 151 7.82 7.15 9.11
N SER A 152 9.01 7.73 9.08
CA SER A 152 9.41 8.77 8.12
C SER A 152 10.57 8.31 7.25
N VAL A 153 10.66 7.00 7.00
CA VAL A 153 11.70 6.44 6.15
C VAL A 153 11.58 6.96 4.71
N ASP A 154 12.70 7.31 4.11
CA ASP A 154 12.75 7.62 2.68
C ASP A 154 12.72 6.30 1.88
N VAL A 155 11.53 5.90 1.46
CA VAL A 155 11.30 4.65 0.71
C VAL A 155 11.99 4.69 -0.64
N VAL A 156 12.10 5.87 -1.28
CA VAL A 156 12.80 6.02 -2.57
C VAL A 156 14.28 5.71 -2.39
N ALA A 157 14.93 6.33 -1.40
CA ALA A 157 16.34 6.08 -1.10
C ALA A 157 16.60 4.64 -0.67
N LEU A 158 15.69 4.05 0.13
CA LEU A 158 15.78 2.65 0.55
C LEU A 158 15.73 1.69 -0.65
N THR A 159 14.80 1.91 -1.57
CA THR A 159 14.64 1.09 -2.77
C THR A 159 15.85 1.19 -3.69
N GLN A 160 16.33 2.42 -3.93
CA GLN A 160 17.55 2.65 -4.72
C GLN A 160 18.78 1.95 -4.11
N HIS A 161 18.89 1.99 -2.78
CA HIS A 161 19.98 1.28 -2.08
C HIS A 161 19.85 -0.23 -2.25
N HIS A 162 18.64 -0.78 -2.08
CA HIS A 162 18.37 -2.21 -2.27
C HIS A 162 18.77 -2.68 -3.67
N GLU A 163 18.34 -1.96 -4.70
CA GLU A 163 18.68 -2.26 -6.09
C GLU A 163 20.20 -2.16 -6.37
N LYS A 164 20.82 -1.09 -5.88
CA LYS A 164 22.27 -0.87 -6.08
C LYS A 164 23.12 -1.97 -5.44
N THR A 165 22.72 -2.44 -4.29
CA THR A 165 23.47 -3.47 -3.54
C THR A 165 23.14 -4.89 -4.00
N GLN A 166 22.07 -5.09 -4.78
CA GLN A 166 21.56 -6.40 -5.19
C GLN A 166 21.35 -7.33 -3.98
N ALA A 167 20.99 -6.74 -2.84
CA ALA A 167 20.78 -7.45 -1.60
C ALA A 167 19.50 -8.31 -1.65
N LYS A 168 19.50 -9.45 -0.95
CA LYS A 168 18.27 -10.25 -0.81
C LYS A 168 17.29 -9.62 0.18
N ALA A 169 17.79 -8.82 1.11
CA ALA A 169 17.04 -8.01 2.06
C ALA A 169 17.88 -6.78 2.46
N THR A 170 17.21 -5.68 2.76
CA THR A 170 17.81 -4.41 3.17
C THR A 170 17.13 -3.89 4.41
#